data_28d352d7c69beb358ca5025a7efe0fc1
#
_entry.id   28d352d7c69beb358ca5025a7efe0fc1
#
_cell.length_a   1.000
_cell.length_b   1.000
_cell.length_c   1.000
_cell.angle_alpha   90.00
_cell.angle_beta   90.00
_cell.angle_gamma   90.00
#
_symmetry.space_group_name_H-M   'P 1'
#
loop_
_entity.id
_entity.type
_entity.pdbx_description
1 polymer ?
#
loop_
_entity_poly.entity_id
_entity_poly.type
_entity_poly.pdbx_seq_one_letter_code
_entity_poly.pdbx_strand_id
1 'polypeptide(L)'
;MSHEPRAVAPPVDAASNRPVPFSFEIYPPRTAEGLPALYETIRVLANTGPRFISVTFGAGGSTTDRSLAVLTHILRQTSVPPVAHLTCVGSSYAEATTVIREFLDAGITRFLALRGDPPAGVSEDEVALGDLDSAAQLVQLIDRVQAERSPYREREIPGVPGAAQVADGDRVEIAVAAFPNGHPRSRHRFEDIDALLAKQAAGATSAITQLFFHPDEYLAFVARARTAGVAIPIIPGIMPITSPGRLRRVLELTGDPRPEALAAALESAGDAAAQRAVGIAHAARLARAVLDGGAPGIHLYAFNNHDTVLAVLRAAGLIPEETTP
;
A
#
# COMPACT_ATOMS: atom_id res chain seq x y z
N MET A 1 -48.51 -1.22 -0.23
CA MET A 1 -47.44 -2.03 -0.85
C MET A 1 -46.17 -1.18 -0.81
N SER A 2 -45.37 -1.40 0.21
CA SER A 2 -44.15 -0.63 0.47
C SER A 2 -43.02 -1.20 -0.40
N HIS A 3 -42.49 -0.38 -1.32
CA HIS A 3 -41.31 -0.72 -2.07
C HIS A 3 -40.09 -0.53 -1.14
N GLU A 4 -39.51 -1.63 -0.66
CA GLU A 4 -38.18 -1.61 -0.08
C GLU A 4 -37.16 -1.22 -1.18
N PRO A 5 -36.25 -0.25 -0.92
CA PRO A 5 -35.17 0.05 -1.86
C PRO A 5 -34.22 -1.15 -1.91
N ARG A 6 -34.12 -1.75 -3.08
CA ARG A 6 -33.21 -2.85 -3.37
C ARG A 6 -31.78 -2.34 -3.21
N ALA A 7 -31.05 -2.85 -2.19
CA ALA A 7 -29.65 -2.56 -2.01
C ALA A 7 -28.88 -2.87 -3.31
N VAL A 8 -28.21 -1.87 -3.85
CA VAL A 8 -27.35 -2.05 -5.03
C VAL A 8 -26.15 -2.89 -4.59
N ALA A 9 -25.98 -4.05 -5.18
CA ALA A 9 -24.83 -4.91 -4.92
C ALA A 9 -23.53 -4.16 -5.28
N PRO A 10 -22.44 -4.34 -4.53
CA PRO A 10 -21.15 -3.73 -4.87
C PRO A 10 -20.68 -4.22 -6.24
N PRO A 11 -19.93 -3.39 -6.99
CA PRO A 11 -19.41 -3.79 -8.29
C PRO A 11 -18.52 -5.02 -8.15
N VAL A 12 -18.70 -5.95 -9.05
CA VAL A 12 -17.92 -7.18 -9.13
C VAL A 12 -16.96 -7.08 -10.30
N ASP A 13 -15.79 -7.68 -10.15
CA ASP A 13 -14.89 -7.90 -11.28
C ASP A 13 -15.64 -8.73 -12.35
N ALA A 14 -15.82 -8.15 -13.52
CA ALA A 14 -16.60 -8.76 -14.61
C ALA A 14 -16.04 -10.13 -15.05
N ALA A 15 -14.77 -10.41 -14.79
CA ALA A 15 -14.12 -11.67 -15.12
C ALA A 15 -14.29 -12.75 -14.02
N SER A 16 -14.45 -12.37 -12.75
CA SER A 16 -14.45 -13.31 -11.62
C SER A 16 -15.71 -13.34 -10.79
N ASN A 17 -16.68 -12.46 -11.01
CA ASN A 17 -17.88 -12.25 -10.18
C ASN A 17 -17.57 -12.00 -8.69
N ARG A 18 -16.39 -11.48 -8.38
CA ARG A 18 -15.92 -11.15 -7.02
C ARG A 18 -15.93 -9.65 -6.79
N PRO A 19 -16.15 -9.18 -5.54
CA PRO A 19 -16.00 -7.78 -5.21
C PRO A 19 -14.59 -7.28 -5.56
N VAL A 20 -14.50 -6.06 -6.09
CA VAL A 20 -13.20 -5.44 -6.39
C VAL A 20 -12.39 -5.26 -5.11
N PRO A 21 -11.18 -5.80 -5.01
CA PRO A 21 -10.38 -5.68 -3.81
C PRO A 21 -9.91 -4.24 -3.57
N PHE A 22 -9.96 -3.81 -2.31
CA PHE A 22 -9.33 -2.56 -1.88
C PHE A 22 -8.59 -2.75 -0.55
N SER A 23 -7.70 -1.84 -0.22
CA SER A 23 -6.88 -1.86 0.99
C SER A 23 -6.58 -0.44 1.45
N PHE A 24 -6.14 -0.30 2.72
CA PHE A 24 -5.86 1.00 3.31
C PHE A 24 -4.45 1.05 3.89
N GLU A 25 -3.87 2.25 3.88
CA GLU A 25 -2.70 2.59 4.65
C GLU A 25 -3.03 3.56 5.77
N ILE A 26 -2.56 3.26 6.96
CA ILE A 26 -2.63 4.08 8.16
C ILE A 26 -1.23 4.24 8.77
N TYR A 27 -1.09 5.16 9.70
CA TYR A 27 0.16 5.36 10.44
C TYR A 27 -0.07 5.40 11.94
N PRO A 28 0.90 4.92 12.75
CA PRO A 28 0.82 5.01 14.20
C PRO A 28 0.75 6.47 14.65
N PRO A 29 -0.01 6.81 15.69
CA PRO A 29 -0.05 8.17 16.19
C PRO A 29 1.29 8.54 16.84
N ARG A 30 1.59 9.84 16.87
CA ARG A 30 2.85 10.33 17.46
C ARG A 30 2.93 10.09 18.97
N THR A 31 1.78 10.05 19.64
CA THR A 31 1.67 9.86 21.10
C THR A 31 0.64 8.78 21.41
N ALA A 32 0.69 8.20 22.61
CA ALA A 32 -0.24 7.16 23.04
C ALA A 32 -1.69 7.64 23.12
N GLU A 33 -1.91 8.91 23.40
CA GLU A 33 -3.24 9.54 23.49
C GLU A 33 -4.01 9.47 22.16
N GLY A 34 -3.30 9.36 21.05
CA GLY A 34 -3.90 9.20 19.72
C GLY A 34 -4.38 7.78 19.39
N LEU A 35 -4.00 6.76 20.19
CA LEU A 35 -4.36 5.36 19.92
C LEU A 35 -5.87 5.09 19.93
N PRO A 36 -6.68 5.61 20.86
CA PRO A 36 -8.13 5.35 20.84
C PRO A 36 -8.81 5.82 19.54
N ALA A 37 -8.45 6.99 19.04
CA ALA A 37 -8.98 7.51 17.77
C ALA A 37 -8.53 6.67 16.57
N LEU A 38 -7.28 6.18 16.58
CA LEU A 38 -6.79 5.28 15.55
C LEU A 38 -7.49 3.92 15.59
N TYR A 39 -7.73 3.36 16.78
CA TYR A 39 -8.43 2.09 16.92
C TYR A 39 -9.88 2.17 16.44
N GLU A 40 -10.56 3.30 16.66
CA GLU A 40 -11.87 3.55 16.08
C GLU A 40 -11.80 3.63 14.55
N THR A 41 -10.81 4.34 14.00
CA THR A 41 -10.55 4.37 12.55
C THR A 41 -10.33 2.96 12.00
N ILE A 42 -9.52 2.13 12.66
CA ILE A 42 -9.28 0.74 12.26
C ILE A 42 -10.59 -0.06 12.26
N ARG A 43 -11.39 0.06 13.32
CA ARG A 43 -12.68 -0.62 13.43
C ARG A 43 -13.62 -0.25 12.27
N VAL A 44 -13.73 1.03 11.96
CA VAL A 44 -14.58 1.53 10.88
C VAL A 44 -14.07 1.02 9.52
N LEU A 45 -12.78 1.12 9.25
CA LEU A 45 -12.18 0.64 8.00
C LEU A 45 -12.31 -0.89 7.86
N ALA A 46 -12.05 -1.65 8.92
CA ALA A 46 -12.12 -3.11 8.90
C ALA A 46 -13.53 -3.63 8.58
N ASN A 47 -14.57 -2.94 9.04
CA ASN A 47 -15.97 -3.30 8.77
C ASN A 47 -16.36 -3.21 7.28
N THR A 48 -15.56 -2.53 6.45
CA THR A 48 -15.80 -2.47 4.99
C THR A 48 -15.24 -3.68 4.23
N GLY A 49 -14.54 -4.59 4.92
CA GLY A 49 -13.98 -5.81 4.33
C GLY A 49 -12.77 -5.56 3.41
N PRO A 50 -11.80 -4.72 3.77
CA PRO A 50 -10.62 -4.52 2.96
C PRO A 50 -9.76 -5.79 2.89
N ARG A 51 -9.00 -5.96 1.82
CA ARG A 51 -8.06 -7.08 1.66
C ARG A 51 -6.98 -7.09 2.73
N PHE A 52 -6.52 -5.90 3.13
CA PHE A 52 -5.56 -5.69 4.23
C PHE A 52 -5.57 -4.22 4.69
N ILE A 53 -5.00 -3.98 5.86
CA ILE A 53 -4.64 -2.64 6.35
C ILE A 53 -3.14 -2.61 6.58
N SER A 54 -2.42 -1.73 5.88
CA SER A 54 -1.00 -1.54 6.08
C SER A 54 -0.71 -0.44 7.10
N VAL A 55 0.35 -0.63 7.87
CA VAL A 55 0.77 0.29 8.93
C VAL A 55 2.18 0.79 8.63
N THR A 56 2.33 2.11 8.50
CA THR A 56 3.63 2.70 8.23
C THR A 56 4.61 2.48 9.38
N PHE A 57 5.86 2.34 9.01
CA PHE A 57 6.97 2.20 9.94
C PHE A 57 7.79 3.49 9.95
N GLY A 58 8.03 4.06 11.12
CA GLY A 58 8.90 5.24 11.24
C GLY A 58 10.34 4.80 11.51
N ALA A 59 11.29 5.47 10.89
CA ALA A 59 12.71 5.27 11.16
C ALA A 59 13.07 5.72 12.59
N GLY A 60 13.29 4.75 13.49
CA GLY A 60 13.71 5.00 14.89
C GLY A 60 13.05 4.04 15.89
N GLY A 61 13.79 3.51 16.85
CA GLY A 61 13.39 2.44 17.76
C GLY A 61 12.06 2.64 18.49
N SER A 62 11.71 3.87 18.91
CA SER A 62 10.43 4.16 19.58
C SER A 62 9.20 4.08 18.65
N THR A 63 9.39 3.95 17.33
CA THR A 63 8.33 3.81 16.33
C THR A 63 8.04 2.34 16.02
N THR A 64 9.01 1.44 16.19
CA THR A 64 8.83 -0.01 16.00
C THR A 64 7.76 -0.54 16.96
N ASP A 65 7.88 -0.27 18.26
CA ASP A 65 6.94 -0.72 19.29
C ASP A 65 5.52 -0.23 19.02
N ARG A 66 5.37 1.03 18.58
CA ARG A 66 4.06 1.59 18.25
C ARG A 66 3.44 0.97 17.01
N SER A 67 4.25 0.75 15.96
CA SER A 67 3.77 0.06 14.75
C SER A 67 3.35 -1.37 15.07
N LEU A 68 4.15 -2.09 15.87
CA LEU A 68 3.84 -3.45 16.30
C LEU A 68 2.57 -3.51 17.15
N ALA A 69 2.36 -2.54 18.05
CA ALA A 69 1.13 -2.46 18.86
C ALA A 69 -0.11 -2.28 17.99
N VAL A 70 -0.05 -1.38 16.97
CA VAL A 70 -1.16 -1.16 16.02
C VAL A 70 -1.41 -2.38 15.16
N LEU A 71 -0.37 -3.02 14.61
CA LEU A 71 -0.47 -4.25 13.82
C LEU A 71 -1.09 -5.40 14.64
N THR A 72 -0.64 -5.56 15.88
CA THR A 72 -1.18 -6.56 16.81
C THR A 72 -2.65 -6.28 17.14
N HIS A 73 -3.03 -5.00 17.28
CA HIS A 73 -4.42 -4.62 17.47
C HIS A 73 -5.29 -5.02 16.26
N ILE A 74 -4.86 -4.71 15.03
CA ILE A 74 -5.57 -5.12 13.82
C ILE A 74 -5.72 -6.64 13.79
N LEU A 75 -4.63 -7.38 14.00
CA LEU A 75 -4.61 -8.84 13.97
C LEU A 75 -5.57 -9.49 14.97
N ARG A 76 -5.67 -8.92 16.19
CA ARG A 76 -6.47 -9.50 17.28
C ARG A 76 -7.90 -9.02 17.32
N GLN A 77 -8.18 -7.82 16.84
CA GLN A 77 -9.50 -7.17 17.00
C GLN A 77 -10.31 -7.13 15.70
N THR A 78 -9.73 -7.56 14.57
CA THR A 78 -10.41 -7.58 13.28
C THR A 78 -10.15 -8.90 12.54
N SER A 79 -10.93 -9.17 11.50
CA SER A 79 -10.66 -10.26 10.55
C SER A 79 -9.75 -9.84 9.40
N VAL A 80 -9.32 -8.58 9.37
CA VAL A 80 -8.50 -8.02 8.30
C VAL A 80 -7.02 -8.28 8.57
N PRO A 81 -6.27 -8.85 7.63
CA PRO A 81 -4.85 -9.06 7.82
C PRO A 81 -4.08 -7.73 7.84
N PRO A 82 -3.21 -7.52 8.84
CA PRO A 82 -2.29 -6.39 8.85
C PRO A 82 -1.10 -6.61 7.91
N VAL A 83 -0.59 -5.52 7.32
CA VAL A 83 0.67 -5.49 6.55
C VAL A 83 1.64 -4.55 7.25
N ALA A 84 2.79 -5.06 7.65
CA ALA A 84 3.83 -4.26 8.29
C ALA A 84 4.72 -3.61 7.23
N HIS A 85 4.87 -2.28 7.27
CA HIS A 85 5.96 -1.66 6.54
C HIS A 85 7.27 -1.98 7.24
N LEU A 86 8.31 -2.26 6.47
CA LEU A 86 9.69 -2.39 6.95
C LEU A 86 10.60 -1.58 6.05
N THR A 87 11.52 -0.83 6.66
CA THR A 87 12.55 -0.08 5.96
C THR A 87 13.93 -0.62 6.35
N CYS A 88 14.89 -0.58 5.43
CA CYS A 88 16.24 -1.08 5.66
C CYS A 88 17.31 0.00 5.70
N VAL A 89 17.00 1.25 5.35
CA VAL A 89 17.99 2.33 5.35
C VAL A 89 18.58 2.53 6.75
N GLY A 90 19.92 2.52 6.83
CA GLY A 90 20.66 2.73 8.07
C GLY A 90 20.66 1.53 9.04
N SER A 91 20.08 0.39 8.66
CA SER A 91 20.01 -0.80 9.52
C SER A 91 21.11 -1.81 9.16
N SER A 92 21.70 -2.43 10.17
CA SER A 92 22.50 -3.63 10.00
C SER A 92 21.62 -4.86 9.71
N TYR A 93 22.23 -5.91 9.16
CA TYR A 93 21.55 -7.21 9.01
C TYR A 93 20.98 -7.74 10.33
N ALA A 94 21.73 -7.56 11.42
CA ALA A 94 21.33 -8.04 12.74
C ALA A 94 20.09 -7.30 13.27
N GLU A 95 20.06 -5.97 13.13
CA GLU A 95 18.91 -5.15 13.55
C GLU A 95 17.66 -5.47 12.71
N ALA A 96 17.80 -5.50 11.38
CA ALA A 96 16.70 -5.85 10.49
C ALA A 96 16.17 -7.27 10.78
N THR A 97 17.06 -8.24 11.01
CA THR A 97 16.67 -9.61 11.38
C THR A 97 15.91 -9.66 12.71
N THR A 98 16.34 -8.88 13.70
CA THR A 98 15.66 -8.79 15.00
C THR A 98 14.24 -8.27 14.84
N VAL A 99 14.07 -7.15 14.11
CA VAL A 99 12.75 -6.55 13.85
C VAL A 99 11.85 -7.53 13.09
N ILE A 100 12.37 -8.20 12.04
CA ILE A 100 11.59 -9.19 11.28
C ILE A 100 11.11 -10.32 12.19
N ARG A 101 11.97 -10.84 13.09
CA ARG A 101 11.60 -11.90 14.04
C ARG A 101 10.53 -11.45 15.01
N GLU A 102 10.63 -10.23 15.55
CA GLU A 102 9.62 -9.66 16.45
C GLU A 102 8.24 -9.59 15.76
N PHE A 103 8.18 -9.15 14.52
CA PHE A 103 6.92 -9.11 13.76
C PHE A 103 6.37 -10.51 13.49
N LEU A 104 7.22 -11.46 13.09
CA LEU A 104 6.83 -12.85 12.86
C LEU A 104 6.37 -13.53 14.16
N ASP A 105 7.02 -13.25 15.31
CA ASP A 105 6.64 -13.75 16.64
C ASP A 105 5.27 -13.21 17.08
N ALA A 106 4.94 -12.00 16.69
CA ALA A 106 3.62 -11.42 16.90
C ALA A 106 2.53 -11.97 15.95
N GLY A 107 2.90 -12.83 14.99
CA GLY A 107 1.98 -13.42 14.01
C GLY A 107 1.78 -12.58 12.75
N ILE A 108 2.61 -11.56 12.53
CA ILE A 108 2.57 -10.73 11.32
C ILE A 108 3.32 -11.46 10.20
N THR A 109 2.61 -11.85 9.15
CA THR A 109 3.15 -12.61 8.00
C THR A 109 3.09 -11.86 6.69
N ARG A 110 2.69 -10.58 6.72
CA ARG A 110 2.57 -9.72 5.54
C ARG A 110 3.38 -8.45 5.73
N PHE A 111 4.20 -8.14 4.73
CA PHE A 111 5.15 -7.04 4.79
C PHE A 111 5.05 -6.14 3.56
N LEU A 112 5.33 -4.86 3.73
CA LEU A 112 5.68 -3.94 2.66
C LEU A 112 7.16 -3.57 2.84
N ALA A 113 8.02 -4.19 2.02
CA ALA A 113 9.45 -3.99 2.06
C ALA A 113 9.85 -2.74 1.28
N LEU A 114 10.43 -1.78 1.96
CA LEU A 114 10.86 -0.49 1.45
C LEU A 114 12.36 -0.31 1.72
N ARG A 115 13.03 0.47 0.86
CA ARG A 115 14.38 0.91 1.22
C ARG A 115 14.33 1.87 2.41
N GLY A 116 13.38 2.77 2.40
CA GLY A 116 13.25 3.90 3.32
C GLY A 116 13.96 5.14 2.79
N ASP A 117 13.59 6.29 3.35
CA ASP A 117 14.19 7.58 3.07
C ASP A 117 15.25 7.91 4.12
N PRO A 118 16.26 8.70 3.79
CA PRO A 118 17.21 9.25 4.75
C PRO A 118 16.49 9.99 5.89
N PRO A 119 17.08 10.02 7.10
CA PRO A 119 16.57 10.87 8.16
C PRO A 119 16.49 12.34 7.71
N ALA A 120 15.47 13.06 8.20
CA ALA A 120 15.25 14.45 7.84
C ALA A 120 16.52 15.29 8.12
N GLY A 121 17.00 16.01 7.10
CA GLY A 121 18.18 16.89 7.20
C GLY A 121 19.52 16.21 6.96
N VAL A 122 19.52 14.92 6.66
CA VAL A 122 20.74 14.17 6.28
C VAL A 122 20.70 13.90 4.78
N SER A 123 21.75 14.26 4.05
CA SER A 123 21.85 13.92 2.63
C SER A 123 22.09 12.42 2.46
N GLU A 124 21.68 11.89 1.31
CA GLU A 124 21.86 10.44 1.04
C GLU A 124 23.31 10.01 1.03
N ASP A 125 24.19 10.88 0.59
CA ASP A 125 25.65 10.64 0.56
C ASP A 125 26.26 10.59 1.98
N GLU A 126 25.55 11.14 2.97
CA GLU A 126 25.94 11.17 4.38
C GLU A 126 25.30 10.04 5.20
N VAL A 127 24.27 9.38 4.66
CA VAL A 127 23.63 8.24 5.34
C VAL A 127 24.53 7.02 5.16
N ALA A 128 25.02 6.48 6.27
CA ALA A 128 25.49 5.10 6.25
C ALA A 128 24.31 4.21 5.85
N LEU A 129 24.36 3.65 4.63
CA LEU A 129 23.27 2.84 4.06
C LEU A 129 22.96 1.60 4.90
N GLY A 130 23.80 1.28 5.89
CA GLY A 130 23.74 0.03 6.64
C GLY A 130 24.23 -1.14 5.78
N ASP A 131 23.76 -2.35 6.12
CA ASP A 131 24.14 -3.56 5.38
C ASP A 131 23.15 -3.90 4.25
N LEU A 132 22.03 -3.18 4.16
CA LEU A 132 20.94 -3.42 3.21
C LEU A 132 20.75 -2.19 2.30
N ASP A 133 21.16 -2.31 1.05
CA ASP A 133 21.16 -1.20 0.10
C ASP A 133 19.83 -1.01 -0.64
N SER A 134 18.98 -2.04 -0.65
CA SER A 134 17.78 -2.06 -1.46
C SER A 134 16.61 -2.84 -0.83
N ALA A 135 15.40 -2.49 -1.25
CA ALA A 135 14.22 -3.26 -0.90
C ALA A 135 14.28 -4.73 -1.37
N ALA A 136 15.00 -5.03 -2.45
CA ALA A 136 15.18 -6.41 -2.92
C ALA A 136 15.97 -7.25 -1.91
N GLN A 137 17.03 -6.70 -1.32
CA GLN A 137 17.79 -7.37 -0.24
C GLN A 137 16.93 -7.55 1.01
N LEU A 138 16.10 -6.57 1.36
CA LEU A 138 15.16 -6.71 2.47
C LEU A 138 14.12 -7.82 2.21
N VAL A 139 13.60 -7.93 0.99
CA VAL A 139 12.71 -9.04 0.58
C VAL A 139 13.40 -10.38 0.82
N GLN A 140 14.64 -10.54 0.35
CA GLN A 140 15.41 -11.78 0.56
C GLN A 140 15.65 -12.07 2.04
N LEU A 141 15.91 -11.04 2.85
CA LEU A 141 16.13 -11.21 4.29
C LEU A 141 14.85 -11.67 4.99
N ILE A 142 13.69 -11.07 4.68
CA ILE A 142 12.39 -11.47 5.24
C ILE A 142 12.10 -12.94 4.90
N ASP A 143 12.26 -13.33 3.64
CA ASP A 143 12.03 -14.71 3.18
C ASP A 143 12.96 -15.72 3.89
N ARG A 144 14.26 -15.36 4.03
CA ARG A 144 15.23 -16.17 4.77
C ARG A 144 14.87 -16.36 6.22
N VAL A 145 14.57 -15.27 6.94
CA VAL A 145 14.24 -15.32 8.37
C VAL A 145 12.98 -16.16 8.61
N GLN A 146 11.99 -16.06 7.72
CA GLN A 146 10.81 -16.92 7.80
C GLN A 146 11.17 -18.39 7.54
N ALA A 147 11.97 -18.68 6.53
CA ALA A 147 12.37 -20.05 6.19
C ALA A 147 13.22 -20.72 7.30
N GLU A 148 14.10 -19.95 7.96
CA GLU A 148 14.86 -20.43 9.13
C GLU A 148 13.96 -20.76 10.32
N ARG A 149 12.89 -19.97 10.53
CA ARG A 149 11.94 -20.13 11.63
C ARG A 149 10.96 -21.29 11.40
N SER A 150 10.41 -21.36 10.18
CA SER A 150 9.43 -22.37 9.78
C SER A 150 9.71 -22.74 8.32
N PRO A 151 10.47 -23.81 8.09
CA PRO A 151 10.78 -24.28 6.75
C PRO A 151 9.50 -24.45 5.92
N TYR A 152 9.51 -23.96 4.72
CA TYR A 152 8.38 -24.06 3.81
C TYR A 152 8.06 -25.51 3.48
N ARG A 153 6.78 -25.87 3.47
CA ARG A 153 6.35 -27.18 2.99
C ARG A 153 6.42 -27.18 1.47
N GLU A 154 7.06 -28.20 0.94
CA GLU A 154 7.10 -28.45 -0.49
C GLU A 154 5.95 -29.38 -0.89
N ARG A 155 5.31 -29.07 -1.98
CA ARG A 155 4.32 -29.93 -2.64
C ARG A 155 4.82 -30.27 -4.03
N GLU A 156 4.81 -31.56 -4.38
CA GLU A 156 5.15 -31.99 -5.75
C GLU A 156 4.21 -31.33 -6.78
N ILE A 157 4.79 -30.92 -7.90
CA ILE A 157 4.02 -30.40 -9.02
C ILE A 157 3.43 -31.60 -9.80
N PRO A 158 2.09 -31.72 -9.86
CA PRO A 158 1.47 -32.82 -10.57
C PRO A 158 1.92 -32.85 -12.04
N GLY A 159 2.40 -34.02 -12.47
CA GLY A 159 2.84 -34.24 -13.86
C GLY A 159 4.27 -33.79 -14.18
N VAL A 160 5.04 -33.29 -13.20
CA VAL A 160 6.44 -32.88 -13.38
C VAL A 160 7.31 -33.59 -12.34
N PRO A 161 7.80 -34.82 -12.64
CA PRO A 161 8.58 -35.60 -11.69
C PRO A 161 9.82 -34.86 -11.18
N GLY A 162 10.01 -34.84 -9.86
CA GLY A 162 11.14 -34.18 -9.20
C GLY A 162 11.03 -32.65 -9.09
N ALA A 163 9.92 -32.04 -9.53
CA ALA A 163 9.65 -30.65 -9.33
C ALA A 163 8.72 -30.43 -8.12
N ALA A 164 9.07 -29.48 -7.27
CA ALA A 164 8.28 -29.11 -6.12
C ALA A 164 8.05 -27.58 -6.08
N GLN A 165 6.96 -27.16 -5.47
CA GLN A 165 6.66 -25.76 -5.18
C GLN A 165 6.33 -25.59 -3.71
N VAL A 166 6.57 -24.39 -3.17
CA VAL A 166 6.13 -24.05 -1.81
C VAL A 166 4.61 -24.10 -1.74
N ALA A 167 4.08 -24.77 -0.73
CA ALA A 167 2.64 -24.86 -0.52
C ALA A 167 2.02 -23.48 -0.23
N ASP A 168 0.84 -23.23 -0.83
CA ASP A 168 0.09 -21.99 -0.59
C ASP A 168 -0.20 -21.84 0.92
N GLY A 169 -0.01 -20.62 1.44
CA GLY A 169 -0.29 -20.25 2.83
C GLY A 169 0.89 -20.41 3.80
N ASP A 170 1.97 -21.08 3.40
CA ASP A 170 3.16 -21.24 4.27
C ASP A 170 4.17 -20.07 4.08
N ARG A 171 4.08 -19.34 2.96
CA ARG A 171 5.01 -18.24 2.63
C ARG A 171 4.51 -16.89 3.11
N VAL A 172 5.43 -16.04 3.58
CA VAL A 172 5.13 -14.64 3.84
C VAL A 172 4.72 -13.90 2.56
N GLU A 173 3.75 -13.01 2.66
CA GLU A 173 3.39 -12.11 1.57
C GLU A 173 4.24 -10.86 1.66
N ILE A 174 5.00 -10.52 0.62
CA ILE A 174 5.87 -9.35 0.62
C ILE A 174 5.49 -8.43 -0.54
N ALA A 175 4.86 -7.31 -0.21
CA ALA A 175 4.66 -6.21 -1.12
C ALA A 175 5.91 -5.33 -1.21
N VAL A 176 6.06 -4.63 -2.33
CA VAL A 176 7.14 -3.66 -2.57
C VAL A 176 6.61 -2.40 -3.21
N ALA A 177 7.34 -1.28 -3.12
CA ALA A 177 6.97 -0.05 -3.81
C ALA A 177 7.28 -0.11 -5.31
N ALA A 178 6.38 0.49 -6.11
CA ALA A 178 6.57 0.77 -7.53
C ALA A 178 6.31 2.27 -7.81
N PHE A 179 6.91 2.82 -8.86
CA PHE A 179 6.91 4.26 -9.14
C PHE A 179 6.44 4.54 -10.57
N PRO A 180 5.15 4.81 -10.79
CA PRO A 180 4.60 5.07 -12.12
C PRO A 180 5.26 6.24 -12.86
N ASN A 181 5.56 7.31 -12.12
CA ASN A 181 6.18 8.53 -12.64
C ASN A 181 7.72 8.53 -12.55
N GLY A 182 8.30 7.45 -12.04
CA GLY A 182 9.72 7.33 -11.73
C GLY A 182 10.01 7.68 -10.27
N HIS A 183 11.01 7.03 -9.72
CA HIS A 183 11.55 7.41 -8.41
C HIS A 183 12.38 8.69 -8.56
N PRO A 184 12.34 9.66 -7.63
CA PRO A 184 13.09 10.92 -7.74
C PRO A 184 14.60 10.75 -8.01
N ARG A 185 15.14 9.57 -7.70
CA ARG A 185 16.56 9.22 -7.91
C ARG A 185 16.85 8.41 -9.16
N SER A 186 15.80 7.96 -9.86
CA SER A 186 15.98 7.21 -11.10
C SER A 186 16.57 8.11 -12.19
N ARG A 187 17.66 7.68 -12.79
CA ARG A 187 18.38 8.42 -13.83
C ARG A 187 17.68 8.31 -15.17
N HIS A 188 16.91 7.22 -15.38
CA HIS A 188 16.14 6.96 -16.58
C HIS A 188 14.94 6.04 -16.28
N ARG A 189 13.95 6.07 -17.18
CA ARG A 189 12.63 5.41 -17.01
C ARG A 189 12.66 3.89 -16.84
N PHE A 190 13.76 3.21 -17.21
CA PHE A 190 13.88 1.77 -17.11
C PHE A 190 14.38 1.33 -15.72
N GLU A 191 15.06 2.20 -14.99
CA GLU A 191 15.64 1.89 -13.67
C GLU A 191 14.57 1.44 -12.66
N ASP A 192 13.38 2.05 -12.69
CA ASP A 192 12.26 1.65 -11.82
C ASP A 192 11.70 0.28 -12.17
N ILE A 193 11.69 -0.07 -13.46
CA ILE A 193 11.24 -1.38 -13.93
C ILE A 193 12.29 -2.44 -13.59
N ASP A 194 13.58 -2.16 -13.79
CA ASP A 194 14.67 -3.05 -13.42
C ASP A 194 14.69 -3.31 -11.90
N ALA A 195 14.47 -2.25 -11.10
CA ALA A 195 14.33 -2.37 -9.66
C ALA A 195 13.11 -3.23 -9.26
N LEU A 196 12.00 -3.11 -9.98
CA LEU A 196 10.81 -3.92 -9.72
C LEU A 196 11.03 -5.39 -10.12
N LEU A 197 11.72 -5.66 -11.23
CA LEU A 197 12.14 -7.01 -11.61
C LEU A 197 13.09 -7.64 -10.58
N ALA A 198 14.05 -6.87 -10.07
CA ALA A 198 14.94 -7.32 -9.00
C ALA A 198 14.18 -7.68 -7.72
N LYS A 199 13.19 -6.86 -7.33
CA LYS A 199 12.30 -7.13 -6.19
C LYS A 199 11.46 -8.39 -6.40
N GLN A 200 10.90 -8.57 -7.61
CA GLN A 200 10.17 -9.79 -7.97
C GLN A 200 11.08 -11.02 -7.91
N ALA A 201 12.27 -10.96 -8.49
CA ALA A 201 13.23 -12.06 -8.45
C ALA A 201 13.69 -12.39 -7.01
N ALA A 202 13.71 -11.39 -6.13
CA ALA A 202 14.00 -11.56 -4.71
C ALA A 202 12.87 -12.25 -3.92
N GLY A 203 11.67 -12.39 -4.49
CA GLY A 203 10.53 -13.04 -3.86
C GLY A 203 9.35 -12.13 -3.50
N ALA A 204 9.34 -10.89 -3.97
CA ALA A 204 8.17 -10.02 -3.79
C ALA A 204 6.91 -10.65 -4.44
N THR A 205 5.79 -10.59 -3.74
CA THR A 205 4.51 -11.20 -4.13
C THR A 205 3.53 -10.21 -4.75
N SER A 206 3.73 -8.92 -4.53
CA SER A 206 2.93 -7.83 -5.12
C SER A 206 3.71 -6.51 -5.09
N ALA A 207 3.21 -5.51 -5.81
CA ALA A 207 3.70 -4.15 -5.72
C ALA A 207 2.55 -3.17 -5.45
N ILE A 208 2.81 -2.13 -4.65
CA ILE A 208 1.91 -1.00 -4.43
C ILE A 208 2.59 0.23 -5.03
N THR A 209 1.86 0.98 -5.87
CA THR A 209 2.48 2.15 -6.50
C THR A 209 2.54 3.33 -5.55
N GLN A 210 3.54 4.20 -5.74
CA GLN A 210 3.46 5.59 -5.30
C GLN A 210 2.20 6.23 -5.89
N LEU A 211 1.66 7.25 -5.22
CA LEU A 211 0.52 8.01 -5.75
C LEU A 211 0.83 8.59 -7.13
N PHE A 212 -0.22 8.85 -7.86
CA PHE A 212 -0.19 9.47 -9.19
C PHE A 212 -1.51 10.25 -9.38
N PHE A 213 -1.57 11.13 -10.39
CA PHE A 213 -2.72 12.04 -10.58
C PHE A 213 -3.55 11.71 -11.81
N HIS A 214 -2.98 11.00 -12.79
CA HIS A 214 -3.64 10.66 -14.04
C HIS A 214 -3.65 9.14 -14.26
N PRO A 215 -4.76 8.53 -14.70
CA PRO A 215 -4.84 7.07 -14.87
C PRO A 215 -3.81 6.54 -15.87
N ASP A 216 -3.48 7.32 -16.91
CA ASP A 216 -2.51 6.93 -17.93
C ASP A 216 -1.10 6.73 -17.37
N GLU A 217 -0.73 7.43 -16.30
CA GLU A 217 0.55 7.25 -15.61
C GLU A 217 0.71 5.82 -15.10
N TYR A 218 -0.33 5.32 -14.41
CA TYR A 218 -0.36 3.95 -13.93
C TYR A 218 -0.48 2.93 -15.07
N LEU A 219 -1.42 3.12 -16.00
CA LEU A 219 -1.69 2.17 -17.07
C LEU A 219 -0.48 2.00 -18.00
N ALA A 220 0.17 3.10 -18.37
CA ALA A 220 1.39 3.06 -19.17
C ALA A 220 2.56 2.42 -18.42
N PHE A 221 2.68 2.65 -17.11
CA PHE A 221 3.68 2.00 -16.28
C PHE A 221 3.47 0.48 -16.25
N VAL A 222 2.24 0.04 -15.97
CA VAL A 222 1.89 -1.39 -15.93
C VAL A 222 2.18 -2.05 -17.28
N ALA A 223 1.80 -1.43 -18.40
CA ALA A 223 2.07 -1.95 -19.74
C ALA A 223 3.59 -2.17 -19.96
N ARG A 224 4.42 -1.17 -19.61
CA ARG A 224 5.89 -1.29 -19.71
C ARG A 224 6.43 -2.38 -18.79
N ALA A 225 5.97 -2.46 -17.54
CA ALA A 225 6.38 -3.46 -16.57
C ALA A 225 6.05 -4.88 -17.05
N ARG A 226 4.86 -5.10 -17.61
CA ARG A 226 4.45 -6.38 -18.19
C ARG A 226 5.30 -6.77 -19.38
N THR A 227 5.59 -5.84 -20.29
CA THR A 227 6.49 -6.06 -21.43
C THR A 227 7.89 -6.46 -20.99
N ALA A 228 8.38 -5.92 -19.87
CA ALA A 228 9.67 -6.27 -19.30
C ALA A 228 9.68 -7.59 -18.51
N GLY A 229 8.53 -8.22 -18.26
CA GLY A 229 8.44 -9.52 -17.57
C GLY A 229 8.02 -9.45 -16.10
N VAL A 230 7.57 -8.29 -15.61
CA VAL A 230 6.97 -8.20 -14.27
C VAL A 230 5.64 -8.96 -14.27
N ALA A 231 5.53 -10.02 -13.46
CA ALA A 231 4.35 -10.87 -13.37
C ALA A 231 3.50 -10.61 -12.11
N ILE A 232 4.11 -10.11 -11.03
CA ILE A 232 3.41 -9.83 -9.76
C ILE A 232 2.32 -8.78 -9.94
N PRO A 233 1.20 -8.84 -9.16
CA PRO A 233 0.19 -7.81 -9.17
C PRO A 233 0.78 -6.43 -8.83
N ILE A 234 0.39 -5.40 -9.59
CA ILE A 234 0.75 -4.00 -9.33
C ILE A 234 -0.53 -3.28 -8.91
N ILE A 235 -0.62 -2.91 -7.66
CA ILE A 235 -1.80 -2.30 -7.04
C ILE A 235 -1.64 -0.78 -7.06
N PRO A 236 -2.54 -0.01 -7.68
CA PRO A 236 -2.45 1.46 -7.70
C PRO A 236 -2.66 2.05 -6.31
N GLY A 237 -1.73 2.89 -5.87
CA GLY A 237 -1.82 3.70 -4.66
C GLY A 237 -2.51 5.02 -4.96
N ILE A 238 -3.62 5.30 -4.29
CA ILE A 238 -4.45 6.49 -4.52
C ILE A 238 -4.56 7.30 -3.23
N MET A 239 -4.24 8.58 -3.34
CA MET A 239 -4.31 9.54 -2.25
C MET A 239 -5.37 10.60 -2.53
N PRO A 240 -6.42 10.72 -1.70
CA PRO A 240 -7.36 11.84 -1.81
C PRO A 240 -6.68 13.17 -1.44
N ILE A 241 -6.60 14.08 -2.38
CA ILE A 241 -6.01 15.41 -2.17
C ILE A 241 -7.12 16.40 -1.83
N THR A 242 -7.28 16.71 -0.56
CA THR A 242 -8.43 17.45 -0.01
C THR A 242 -8.19 18.94 0.22
N SER A 243 -7.04 19.48 -0.20
CA SER A 243 -6.74 20.92 -0.12
C SER A 243 -5.55 21.31 -1.00
N PRO A 244 -5.44 22.59 -1.41
CA PRO A 244 -4.26 23.09 -2.13
C PRO A 244 -2.96 22.94 -1.34
N GLY A 245 -3.02 23.12 -0.01
CA GLY A 245 -1.84 22.93 0.87
C GLY A 245 -1.35 21.49 0.88
N ARG A 246 -2.26 20.51 0.90
CA ARG A 246 -1.90 19.09 0.78
C ARG A 246 -1.30 18.78 -0.59
N LEU A 247 -1.87 19.29 -1.67
CA LEU A 247 -1.33 19.11 -3.02
C LEU A 247 0.11 19.61 -3.08
N ARG A 248 0.36 20.85 -2.66
CA ARG A 248 1.71 21.43 -2.64
C ARG A 248 2.69 20.56 -1.87
N ARG A 249 2.31 20.12 -0.66
CA ARG A 249 3.18 19.27 0.17
C ARG A 249 3.49 17.93 -0.48
N VAL A 250 2.54 17.33 -1.17
CA VAL A 250 2.74 16.08 -1.90
C VAL A 250 3.71 16.30 -3.06
N LEU A 251 3.54 17.35 -3.87
CA LEU A 251 4.43 17.66 -4.98
C LEU A 251 5.87 17.98 -4.54
N GLU A 252 6.03 18.65 -3.38
CA GLU A 252 7.35 18.86 -2.77
C GLU A 252 8.05 17.55 -2.40
N LEU A 253 7.30 16.54 -1.99
CA LEU A 253 7.84 15.24 -1.57
C LEU A 253 8.10 14.28 -2.73
N THR A 254 7.23 14.29 -3.74
CA THR A 254 7.32 13.35 -4.88
C THR A 254 8.14 13.89 -6.04
N GLY A 255 8.21 15.21 -6.17
CA GLY A 255 8.79 15.86 -7.35
C GLY A 255 7.91 15.76 -8.61
N ASP A 256 6.67 15.29 -8.47
CA ASP A 256 5.75 15.15 -9.60
C ASP A 256 5.35 16.49 -10.20
N PRO A 257 5.03 16.52 -11.51
CA PRO A 257 4.44 17.68 -12.13
C PRO A 257 3.10 18.06 -11.49
N ARG A 258 2.83 19.36 -11.39
CA ARG A 258 1.56 19.88 -10.88
C ARG A 258 0.40 19.40 -11.75
N PRO A 259 -0.62 18.72 -11.20
CA PRO A 259 -1.82 18.33 -11.92
C PRO A 259 -2.76 19.53 -12.09
N GLU A 260 -2.63 20.29 -13.16
CA GLU A 260 -3.24 21.63 -13.32
C GLU A 260 -4.77 21.62 -13.12
N ALA A 261 -5.48 20.62 -13.68
CA ALA A 261 -6.92 20.53 -13.56
C ALA A 261 -7.38 20.34 -12.09
N LEU A 262 -6.69 19.47 -11.34
CA LEU A 262 -6.97 19.24 -9.91
C LEU A 262 -6.61 20.47 -9.09
N ALA A 263 -5.47 21.09 -9.37
CA ALA A 263 -4.99 22.26 -8.67
C ALA A 263 -5.96 23.43 -8.83
N ALA A 264 -6.37 23.74 -10.07
CA ALA A 264 -7.34 24.80 -10.36
C ALA A 264 -8.70 24.54 -9.71
N ALA A 265 -9.18 23.28 -9.72
CA ALA A 265 -10.44 22.92 -9.07
C ALA A 265 -10.37 23.10 -7.54
N LEU A 266 -9.26 22.72 -6.90
CA LEU A 266 -9.06 22.93 -5.46
C LEU A 266 -8.94 24.42 -5.09
N GLU A 267 -8.26 25.21 -5.91
CA GLU A 267 -8.06 26.65 -5.69
C GLU A 267 -9.34 27.47 -5.90
N SER A 268 -10.20 27.05 -6.83
CA SER A 268 -11.49 27.68 -7.08
C SER A 268 -12.59 27.26 -6.11
N ALA A 269 -12.40 26.20 -5.34
CA ALA A 269 -13.36 25.74 -4.35
C ALA A 269 -13.44 26.72 -3.16
N GLY A 270 -14.66 27.14 -2.82
CA GLY A 270 -14.90 28.27 -1.92
C GLY A 270 -14.52 28.02 -0.46
N ASP A 271 -14.56 26.75 0.00
CA ASP A 271 -14.25 26.39 1.40
C ASP A 271 -13.64 24.98 1.50
N ALA A 272 -13.26 24.60 2.72
CA ALA A 272 -12.63 23.32 3.00
C ALA A 272 -13.53 22.11 2.67
N ALA A 273 -14.85 22.25 2.79
CA ALA A 273 -15.80 21.17 2.45
C ALA A 273 -15.87 20.99 0.93
N ALA A 274 -15.93 22.06 0.18
CA ALA A 274 -15.88 22.05 -1.29
C ALA A 274 -14.52 21.50 -1.81
N GLN A 275 -13.40 21.92 -1.22
CA GLN A 275 -12.07 21.37 -1.54
C GLN A 275 -12.00 19.87 -1.27
N ARG A 276 -12.54 19.41 -0.14
CA ARG A 276 -12.61 17.98 0.20
C ARG A 276 -13.45 17.22 -0.83
N ALA A 277 -14.60 17.76 -1.25
CA ALA A 277 -15.46 17.15 -2.26
C ALA A 277 -14.74 17.03 -3.61
N VAL A 278 -13.99 18.05 -4.04
CA VAL A 278 -13.15 18.01 -5.25
C VAL A 278 -12.13 16.88 -5.16
N GLY A 279 -11.42 16.75 -4.05
CA GLY A 279 -10.40 15.71 -3.84
C GLY A 279 -10.99 14.30 -3.83
N ILE A 280 -12.15 14.09 -3.18
CA ILE A 280 -12.87 12.82 -3.18
C ILE A 280 -13.32 12.46 -4.60
N ALA A 281 -13.94 13.39 -5.33
CA ALA A 281 -14.41 13.16 -6.69
C ALA A 281 -13.25 12.83 -7.65
N HIS A 282 -12.10 13.50 -7.51
CA HIS A 282 -10.90 13.19 -8.29
C HIS A 282 -10.40 11.77 -8.00
N ALA A 283 -10.20 11.42 -6.73
CA ALA A 283 -9.71 10.10 -6.31
C ALA A 283 -10.66 8.97 -6.74
N ALA A 284 -11.99 9.19 -6.66
CA ALA A 284 -12.98 8.23 -7.10
C ALA A 284 -12.94 7.99 -8.62
N ARG A 285 -12.84 9.07 -9.42
CA ARG A 285 -12.68 8.94 -10.88
C ARG A 285 -11.38 8.22 -11.25
N LEU A 286 -10.28 8.55 -10.56
CA LEU A 286 -8.99 7.89 -10.75
C LEU A 286 -9.09 6.40 -10.45
N ALA A 287 -9.70 6.03 -9.30
CA ALA A 287 -9.94 4.64 -8.90
C ALA A 287 -10.73 3.87 -9.97
N ARG A 288 -11.82 4.44 -10.47
CA ARG A 288 -12.62 3.81 -11.53
C ARG A 288 -11.81 3.62 -12.80
N ALA A 289 -11.12 4.65 -13.27
CA ALA A 289 -10.37 4.60 -14.52
C ALA A 289 -9.26 3.53 -14.49
N VAL A 290 -8.53 3.37 -13.38
CA VAL A 290 -7.51 2.32 -13.28
C VAL A 290 -8.11 0.93 -13.15
N LEU A 291 -9.25 0.77 -12.46
CA LEU A 291 -9.98 -0.50 -12.38
C LEU A 291 -10.53 -0.92 -13.74
N ASP A 292 -11.16 0.00 -14.47
CA ASP A 292 -11.64 -0.24 -15.83
C ASP A 292 -10.48 -0.58 -16.79
N GLY A 293 -9.27 -0.08 -16.50
CA GLY A 293 -8.03 -0.43 -17.18
C GLY A 293 -7.38 -1.75 -16.72
N GLY A 294 -8.03 -2.52 -15.83
CA GLY A 294 -7.59 -3.85 -15.43
C GLY A 294 -6.70 -3.88 -14.18
N ALA A 295 -6.72 -2.85 -13.35
CA ALA A 295 -6.02 -2.91 -12.05
C ALA A 295 -6.60 -4.02 -11.16
N PRO A 296 -5.76 -4.78 -10.42
CA PRO A 296 -6.19 -5.93 -9.61
C PRO A 296 -6.93 -5.52 -8.31
N GLY A 297 -7.12 -4.24 -8.08
CA GLY A 297 -7.70 -3.61 -6.91
C GLY A 297 -7.10 -2.23 -6.70
N ILE A 298 -7.37 -1.59 -5.56
CA ILE A 298 -6.80 -0.27 -5.22
C ILE A 298 -6.25 -0.25 -3.79
N HIS A 299 -5.27 0.62 -3.56
CA HIS A 299 -4.73 0.91 -2.24
C HIS A 299 -4.95 2.39 -1.91
N LEU A 300 -5.61 2.69 -0.79
CA LEU A 300 -5.95 4.05 -0.39
C LEU A 300 -5.09 4.52 0.77
N TYR A 301 -4.36 5.61 0.57
CA TYR A 301 -3.63 6.32 1.62
C TYR A 301 -4.60 7.08 2.52
N ALA A 302 -4.97 6.50 3.67
CA ALA A 302 -6.07 6.99 4.49
C ALA A 302 -5.69 8.18 5.40
N PHE A 303 -4.40 8.35 5.74
CA PHE A 303 -3.96 9.39 6.70
C PHE A 303 -4.76 9.39 8.00
N ASN A 304 -5.15 8.22 8.48
CA ASN A 304 -6.01 8.02 9.66
C ASN A 304 -7.38 8.75 9.58
N ASN A 305 -7.82 9.10 8.37
CA ASN A 305 -9.10 9.75 8.10
C ASN A 305 -10.01 8.79 7.32
N HIS A 306 -10.75 7.96 8.06
CA HIS A 306 -11.64 6.97 7.46
C HIS A 306 -12.77 7.62 6.65
N ASP A 307 -13.35 8.74 7.08
CA ASP A 307 -14.46 9.40 6.37
C ASP A 307 -14.10 9.79 4.94
N THR A 308 -12.85 10.21 4.71
CA THR A 308 -12.42 10.63 3.37
C THR A 308 -12.27 9.44 2.44
N VAL A 309 -11.61 8.36 2.89
CA VAL A 309 -11.39 7.19 2.02
C VAL A 309 -12.68 6.39 1.82
N LEU A 310 -13.59 6.34 2.80
CA LEU A 310 -14.90 5.74 2.64
C LEU A 310 -15.77 6.52 1.64
N ALA A 311 -15.71 7.87 1.69
CA ALA A 311 -16.38 8.69 0.68
C ALA A 311 -15.82 8.45 -0.74
N VAL A 312 -14.50 8.22 -0.88
CA VAL A 312 -13.91 7.83 -2.18
C VAL A 312 -14.46 6.48 -2.64
N LEU A 313 -14.50 5.47 -1.75
CA LEU A 313 -15.02 4.14 -2.10
C LEU A 313 -16.49 4.19 -2.50
N ARG A 314 -17.34 4.96 -1.79
CA ARG A 314 -18.74 5.17 -2.14
C ARG A 314 -18.88 5.87 -3.49
N ALA A 315 -18.19 6.99 -3.69
CA ALA A 315 -18.22 7.74 -4.94
C ALA A 315 -17.67 6.93 -6.13
N ALA A 316 -16.73 6.00 -5.87
CA ALA A 316 -16.28 5.02 -6.85
C ALA A 316 -17.23 3.83 -7.00
N GLY A 317 -18.29 3.71 -6.20
CA GLY A 317 -19.24 2.61 -6.20
C GLY A 317 -18.62 1.28 -5.74
N LEU A 318 -17.57 1.29 -4.94
CA LEU A 318 -16.90 0.09 -4.45
C LEU A 318 -17.48 -0.44 -3.13
N ILE A 319 -18.18 0.40 -2.39
CA ILE A 319 -18.97 0.04 -1.22
C ILE A 319 -20.35 0.72 -1.33
N PRO A 320 -21.40 0.20 -0.64
CA PRO A 320 -22.72 0.80 -0.65
C PRO A 320 -22.70 2.24 -0.12
N GLU A 321 -23.63 3.06 -0.61
CA GLU A 321 -23.97 4.36 0.01
C GLU A 321 -24.42 4.14 1.45
N GLU A 322 -24.13 5.08 2.34
CA GLU A 322 -24.73 5.08 3.68
C GLU A 322 -26.25 5.26 3.52
N THR A 323 -27.03 4.23 3.85
CA THR A 323 -28.44 4.45 4.08
C THR A 323 -28.59 5.33 5.31
N THR A 324 -28.88 6.61 5.09
CA THR A 324 -29.29 7.49 6.20
C THR A 324 -30.53 6.88 6.85
N PRO A 325 -30.51 6.66 8.18
CA PRO A 325 -31.63 6.07 8.88
C PRO A 325 -32.89 6.95 8.82
#